data_0f4e67f18ee9061641443bbe10074ada
#
_entry.id   0f4e67f18ee9061641443bbe10074ada
#
_cell.length_a   1.000
_cell.length_b   1.000
_cell.length_c   1.000
_cell.angle_alpha   90.00
_cell.angle_beta   90.00
_cell.angle_gamma   90.00
#
_symmetry.space_group_name_H-M   'P 1'
#
loop_
_entity.id
_entity.type
_entity.pdbx_description
1 polymer ?
#
loop_
_entity_poly.entity_id
_entity_poly.type
_entity_poly.pdbx_seq_one_letter_code
_entity_poly.pdbx_strand_id
1 'polypeptide(L)'
;MLTIPAAGSEGSGNSVITKLDGLQKLSLRTPDTLRPVFAVMNPELTYTLPSFQTACGIVDMMAHIMERYFSNTSGVEITDRLCEGTL
;
A
#
# COMPACT_ATOMS: atom_id res chain seq x y z
N MET A 1 2.68 13.11 -1.19
CA MET A 1 2.99 12.93 -2.62
C MET A 1 3.53 11.52 -2.82
N LEU A 2 2.93 10.74 -3.71
CA LEU A 2 3.30 9.33 -3.94
C LEU A 2 4.44 9.26 -4.97
N THR A 3 5.47 8.47 -4.68
CA THR A 3 6.63 8.27 -5.57
C THR A 3 6.81 6.80 -6.00
N ILE A 4 6.12 5.88 -5.36
CA ILE A 4 6.05 4.46 -5.72
C ILE A 4 4.65 3.93 -5.45
N PRO A 5 3.92 3.43 -6.46
CA PRO A 5 2.64 2.76 -6.26
C PRO A 5 2.88 1.31 -5.83
N ALA A 6 2.39 0.93 -4.67
CA ALA A 6 2.50 -0.43 -4.12
C ALA A 6 1.51 -0.63 -2.96
N ALA A 7 1.92 -0.32 -1.73
CA ALA A 7 1.21 -0.63 -0.48
C ALA A 7 0.00 0.28 -0.17
N GLY A 8 -0.37 1.23 -1.04
CA GLY A 8 -1.50 2.14 -0.80
C GLY A 8 -1.25 3.14 0.34
N SER A 9 -0.02 3.64 0.47
CA SER A 9 0.36 4.58 1.53
C SER A 9 -0.43 5.88 1.49
N GLU A 10 -0.94 6.27 0.32
CA GLU A 10 -1.76 7.46 0.10
C GLU A 10 -3.13 7.40 0.81
N GLY A 11 -3.60 6.22 1.16
CA GLY A 11 -4.84 6.01 1.92
C GLY A 11 -4.62 5.38 3.30
N SER A 12 -3.36 5.15 3.69
CA SER A 12 -3.02 4.39 4.90
C SER A 12 -2.88 5.28 6.13
N GLY A 13 -3.36 4.79 7.28
CA GLY A 13 -3.07 5.34 8.61
C GLY A 13 -1.85 4.69 9.29
N ASN A 14 -1.01 4.00 8.52
CA ASN A 14 0.18 3.32 9.01
C ASN A 14 1.43 4.06 8.56
N SER A 15 2.45 4.08 9.42
CA SER A 15 3.78 4.55 9.09
C SER A 15 4.82 3.52 9.54
N VAL A 16 5.75 3.20 8.66
CA VAL A 16 6.88 2.32 8.97
C VAL A 16 8.16 3.06 8.65
N ILE A 17 9.04 3.15 9.63
CA ILE A 17 10.30 3.88 9.52
C ILE A 17 11.46 3.02 10.01
N THR A 18 12.58 3.07 9.31
CA THR A 18 13.80 2.39 9.75
C THR A 18 14.71 3.39 10.44
N LYS A 19 14.97 3.13 11.73
CA LYS A 19 16.01 3.82 12.47
C LYS A 19 17.34 3.15 12.15
N LEU A 20 18.27 3.89 11.53
CA LEU A 20 19.56 3.34 11.11
C LEU A 20 20.46 2.96 12.32
N ASP A 21 20.38 3.73 13.38
CA ASP A 21 21.05 3.38 14.65
C ASP A 21 20.34 2.17 15.28
N GLY A 22 21.03 1.03 15.29
CA GLY A 22 20.50 -0.25 15.76
C GLY A 22 19.61 -1.00 14.77
N LEU A 23 19.47 -0.53 13.52
CA LEU A 23 18.68 -1.15 12.44
C LEU A 23 17.27 -1.56 12.86
N GLN A 24 16.59 -0.71 13.62
CA GLN A 24 15.25 -0.98 14.13
C GLN A 24 14.19 -0.56 13.11
N LYS A 25 13.30 -1.48 12.77
CA LYS A 25 12.11 -1.19 11.96
C LYS A 25 10.93 -0.88 12.89
N LEU A 26 10.55 0.38 12.97
CA LEU A 26 9.48 0.87 13.83
C LEU A 26 8.21 1.05 13.03
N SER A 27 7.09 0.60 13.57
CA SER A 27 5.78 0.83 12.96
C SER A 27 4.85 1.54 13.92
N LEU A 28 4.03 2.44 13.37
CA LEU A 28 3.00 3.17 14.09
C LEU A 28 1.70 3.11 13.27
N ARG A 29 0.61 2.84 13.96
CA ARG A 29 -0.73 2.85 13.37
C ARG A 29 -1.62 3.80 14.15
N THR A 30 -1.92 4.96 13.55
CA THR A 30 -2.82 5.96 14.12
C THR A 30 -3.67 6.55 12.99
N PRO A 31 -4.80 5.90 12.64
CA PRO A 31 -5.62 6.30 11.49
C PRO A 31 -6.06 7.77 11.56
N ASP A 32 -6.34 8.26 12.76
CA ASP A 32 -6.87 9.62 12.96
C ASP A 32 -5.82 10.73 12.73
N THR A 33 -4.54 10.40 12.84
CA THR A 33 -3.45 11.38 12.72
C THR A 33 -2.53 11.16 11.52
N LEU A 34 -2.36 9.91 11.08
CA LEU A 34 -1.44 9.58 9.98
C LEU A 34 -2.12 9.43 8.63
N ARG A 35 -3.42 9.13 8.60
CA ARG A 35 -4.13 8.98 7.33
C ARG A 35 -4.16 10.32 6.58
N PRO A 36 -3.66 10.37 5.34
CA PRO A 36 -3.69 11.58 4.54
C PRO A 36 -5.12 12.06 4.29
N VAL A 37 -5.34 13.37 4.39
CA VAL A 37 -6.63 14.00 4.06
C VAL A 37 -6.85 14.01 2.55
N PHE A 38 -5.77 14.15 1.78
CA PHE A 38 -5.76 14.02 0.33
C PHE A 38 -4.39 13.50 -0.14
N ALA A 39 -4.35 12.93 -1.33
CA ALA A 39 -3.11 12.45 -1.94
C ALA A 39 -2.89 13.07 -3.32
N VAL A 40 -1.65 13.42 -3.61
CA VAL A 40 -1.21 13.84 -4.95
C VAL A 40 -0.51 12.65 -5.60
N MET A 41 -1.13 12.09 -6.64
CA MET A 41 -0.65 10.93 -7.39
C MET A 41 -0.29 11.38 -8.81
N ASN A 42 0.91 11.97 -8.97
CA ASN A 42 1.44 12.32 -10.29
C ASN A 42 2.30 11.16 -10.81
N PRO A 43 1.91 10.48 -11.91
CA PRO A 43 2.65 9.34 -12.44
C PRO A 43 4.07 9.71 -12.94
N GLU A 44 4.31 10.94 -13.30
CA GLU A 44 5.66 11.41 -13.72
C GLU A 44 6.71 11.21 -12.63
N LEU A 45 6.31 11.26 -11.35
CA LEU A 45 7.22 11.05 -10.22
C LEU A 45 7.70 9.60 -10.10
N THR A 46 7.09 8.68 -10.85
CA THR A 46 7.47 7.26 -10.84
C THR A 46 8.38 6.89 -12.01
N TYR A 47 8.63 7.78 -12.97
CA TYR A 47 9.40 7.47 -14.19
C TYR A 47 10.85 7.07 -13.91
N THR A 48 11.41 7.50 -12.79
CA THR A 48 12.79 7.16 -12.39
C THR A 48 12.90 5.85 -11.60
N LEU A 49 11.77 5.16 -11.36
CA LEU A 49 11.79 3.88 -10.65
C LEU A 49 12.51 2.83 -11.50
N PRO A 50 13.46 2.07 -10.92
CA PRO A 50 14.04 0.91 -11.59
C PRO A 50 12.96 -0.13 -11.89
N SER A 51 13.10 -0.85 -13.02
CA SER A 51 12.15 -1.89 -13.46
C SER A 51 11.90 -2.95 -12.39
N PHE A 52 12.94 -3.31 -11.64
CA PHE A 52 12.81 -4.27 -10.52
C PHE A 52 11.88 -3.73 -9.42
N GLN A 53 12.01 -2.47 -9.04
CA GLN A 53 11.15 -1.86 -8.02
C GLN A 53 9.70 -1.71 -8.51
N THR A 54 9.51 -1.45 -9.79
CA THR A 54 8.18 -1.42 -10.42
C THR A 54 7.54 -2.81 -10.36
N ALA A 55 8.27 -3.86 -10.71
CA ALA A 55 7.80 -5.24 -10.61
C ALA A 55 7.46 -5.63 -9.15
N CYS A 56 8.31 -5.27 -8.19
CA CYS A 56 8.03 -5.48 -6.78
C CYS A 56 6.74 -4.78 -6.33
N GLY A 57 6.52 -3.54 -6.77
CA GLY A 57 5.29 -2.80 -6.46
C GLY A 57 4.03 -3.45 -7.01
N ILE A 58 4.08 -4.00 -8.23
CA ILE A 58 2.98 -4.73 -8.83
C ILE A 58 2.66 -5.98 -8.01
N VAL A 59 3.66 -6.78 -7.67
CA VAL A 59 3.48 -7.99 -6.85
C VAL A 59 2.93 -7.65 -5.47
N ASP A 60 3.38 -6.55 -4.87
CA ASP A 60 2.90 -6.08 -3.57
C ASP A 60 1.40 -5.69 -3.63
N MET A 61 0.98 -4.97 -4.69
CA MET A 61 -0.44 -4.67 -4.92
C MET A 61 -1.28 -5.95 -5.06
N MET A 62 -0.83 -6.91 -5.85
CA MET A 62 -1.51 -8.20 -6.01
C MET A 62 -1.61 -8.95 -4.67
N ALA A 63 -0.53 -8.99 -3.91
CA ALA A 63 -0.52 -9.63 -2.59
C ALA A 63 -1.55 -9.00 -1.64
N HIS A 64 -1.64 -7.68 -1.58
CA HIS A 64 -2.63 -6.97 -0.77
C HIS A 64 -4.07 -7.26 -1.18
N ILE A 65 -4.34 -7.38 -2.49
CA ILE A 65 -5.67 -7.76 -2.99
C ILE A 65 -6.00 -9.20 -2.58
N MET A 66 -5.05 -10.14 -2.78
CA MET A 66 -5.23 -11.53 -2.42
C MET A 66 -5.41 -11.74 -0.92
N GLU A 67 -4.69 -11.02 -0.07
CA GLU A 67 -4.87 -11.06 1.39
C GLU A 67 -6.29 -10.68 1.80
N ARG A 68 -6.91 -9.72 1.13
CA ARG A 68 -8.30 -9.32 1.39
C ARG A 68 -9.29 -10.38 0.89
N TYR A 69 -9.06 -10.88 -0.32
CA TYR A 69 -9.92 -11.88 -0.95
C TYR A 69 -9.94 -13.20 -0.18
N PHE A 70 -8.78 -13.67 0.29
CA PHE A 70 -8.67 -14.91 1.06
C PHE A 70 -8.91 -14.73 2.57
N SER A 71 -9.46 -13.58 2.98
CA SER A 71 -9.82 -13.39 4.39
C SER A 71 -11.00 -14.30 4.77
N ASN A 72 -11.04 -14.74 6.04
CA ASN A 72 -12.15 -15.55 6.58
C ASN A 72 -13.35 -14.68 7.01
N THR A 73 -13.45 -13.45 6.53
CA THR A 73 -14.55 -12.53 6.87
C THR A 73 -15.75 -12.86 6.01
N SER A 74 -16.91 -13.11 6.64
CA SER A 74 -18.17 -13.35 5.95
C SER A 74 -18.94 -12.05 5.70
N GLY A 75 -19.78 -12.04 4.64
CA GLY A 75 -20.64 -10.89 4.31
C GLY A 75 -19.93 -9.73 3.63
N VAL A 76 -18.81 -9.98 2.98
CA VAL A 76 -17.97 -8.96 2.31
C VAL A 76 -18.01 -9.06 0.78
N GLU A 77 -19.13 -9.50 0.21
CA GLU A 77 -19.27 -9.80 -1.22
C GLU A 77 -18.87 -8.63 -2.14
N ILE A 78 -19.18 -7.39 -1.77
CA ILE A 78 -18.75 -6.20 -2.53
C ILE A 78 -17.23 -6.12 -2.58
N THR A 79 -16.55 -6.36 -1.46
CA THR A 79 -15.10 -6.38 -1.39
C THR A 79 -14.52 -7.48 -2.27
N ASP A 80 -15.11 -8.67 -2.24
CA ASP A 80 -14.67 -9.81 -3.06
C ASP A 80 -14.78 -9.50 -4.55
N ARG A 81 -15.91 -8.92 -5.00
CA ARG A 81 -16.08 -8.50 -6.40
C ARG A 81 -15.10 -7.40 -6.81
N LEU A 82 -14.79 -6.46 -5.92
CA LEU A 82 -13.76 -5.45 -6.18
C LEU A 82 -12.38 -6.07 -6.28
N CYS A 83 -12.05 -7.05 -5.44
CA CYS A 83 -10.78 -7.79 -5.54
C CYS A 83 -10.67 -8.54 -6.86
N GLU A 84 -11.71 -9.29 -7.25
CA GLU A 84 -11.78 -10.02 -8.53
C GLU A 84 -11.66 -9.08 -9.74
N GLY A 85 -12.29 -7.90 -9.69
CA GLY A 85 -12.24 -6.93 -10.79
C GLY A 85 -10.95 -6.11 -10.86
N THR A 86 -10.10 -6.18 -9.82
CA THR A 86 -8.84 -5.42 -9.75
C THR A 86 -7.64 -6.29 -10.11
N LEU A 87 -7.68 -7.60 -9.86
CA LEU A 87 -6.66 -8.58 -10.25
C LEU A 87 -6.62 -8.80 -11.76
#